data_525ef8a394d5fafcb6336cb8535699e0
#
_entry.id   525ef8a394d5fafcb6336cb8535699e0
#
_cell.length_a   1.000
_cell.length_b   1.000
_cell.length_c   1.000
_cell.angle_alpha   90.00
_cell.angle_beta   90.00
_cell.angle_gamma   90.00
#
_symmetry.space_group_name_H-M   'P 1'
#
loop_
_entity.id
_entity.type
_entity.pdbx_description
1 polymer ?
#
loop_
_entity_poly.entity_id
_entity_poly.type
_entity_poly.pdbx_seq_one_letter_code
_entity_poly.pdbx_strand_id
1 'polypeptide(L)'
;HDCLIGSNCVFANNSTLAGHVEVHDYATLGGFSGVHQFCRLGENSFSAISTIIVKDVPPFFMVSGNTARARGVNKVGLRRRGFSDISIEAVKKCYKLLYVKAIGFDEAIKAIAKEGEVDAQAYKIDQFIKTSERGIVR
;
A
#
# COMPACT_ATOMS: atom_id res chain seq x y z
N HIS A 1 3.17 14.49 -15.01
CA HIS A 1 4.55 14.52 -15.50
C HIS A 1 5.48 13.78 -14.54
N ASP A 2 6.52 13.16 -15.08
CA ASP A 2 7.60 12.51 -14.30
C ASP A 2 7.13 11.38 -13.36
N CYS A 3 6.02 10.73 -13.68
CA CYS A 3 5.56 9.57 -12.92
C CYS A 3 6.28 8.29 -13.33
N LEU A 4 6.47 7.39 -12.38
CA LEU A 4 6.98 6.05 -12.63
C LEU A 4 5.85 5.05 -12.44
N ILE A 5 5.52 4.31 -13.49
CA ILE A 5 4.44 3.34 -13.46
C ILE A 5 5.02 1.94 -13.68
N GLY A 6 4.80 1.07 -12.74
CA GLY A 6 5.21 -0.33 -12.81
C GLY A 6 4.37 -1.16 -13.78
N SER A 7 4.49 -2.46 -13.67
CA SER A 7 3.83 -3.42 -14.54
C SER A 7 2.50 -3.89 -13.98
N ASN A 8 1.57 -4.23 -14.89
CA ASN A 8 0.25 -4.80 -14.53
C ASN A 8 -0.59 -3.89 -13.61
N CYS A 9 -0.43 -2.58 -13.73
CA CYS A 9 -1.24 -1.62 -12.99
C CYS A 9 -2.60 -1.44 -13.66
N VAL A 10 -3.62 -1.15 -12.85
CA VAL A 10 -4.97 -0.86 -13.33
C VAL A 10 -5.36 0.55 -12.91
N PHE A 11 -5.69 1.37 -13.90
CA PHE A 11 -6.21 2.72 -13.71
C PHE A 11 -7.65 2.75 -14.21
N ALA A 12 -8.61 2.78 -13.29
CA ALA A 12 -10.01 2.90 -13.67
C ALA A 12 -10.33 4.32 -14.18
N ASN A 13 -11.52 4.52 -14.68
CA ASN A 13 -11.93 5.77 -15.35
C ASN A 13 -11.61 7.01 -14.49
N ASN A 14 -10.99 7.98 -15.12
CA ASN A 14 -10.71 9.30 -14.52
C ASN A 14 -9.81 9.27 -13.27
N SER A 15 -9.06 8.20 -13.05
CA SER A 15 -8.00 8.21 -12.04
C SER A 15 -6.88 9.15 -12.48
N THR A 16 -6.35 9.92 -11.56
CA THR A 16 -5.45 11.02 -11.87
C THR A 16 -4.22 11.02 -10.96
N LEU A 17 -3.04 11.21 -11.55
CA LEU A 17 -1.79 11.32 -10.83
C LEU A 17 -1.26 12.75 -10.97
N ALA A 18 -0.84 13.36 -9.86
CA ALA A 18 -0.02 14.55 -9.91
C ALA A 18 1.44 14.20 -10.24
N GLY A 19 2.32 15.18 -10.28
CA GLY A 19 3.71 14.97 -10.69
C GLY A 19 4.50 14.06 -9.76
N HIS A 20 5.46 13.33 -10.33
CA HIS A 20 6.42 12.50 -9.59
C HIS A 20 5.81 11.41 -8.72
N VAL A 21 4.62 10.93 -9.05
CA VAL A 21 3.99 9.81 -8.37
C VAL A 21 4.63 8.50 -8.84
N GLU A 22 4.88 7.59 -7.92
CA GLU A 22 5.31 6.23 -8.23
C GLU A 22 4.18 5.25 -7.98
N VAL A 23 3.87 4.45 -8.98
CA VAL A 23 2.87 3.38 -8.88
C VAL A 23 3.59 2.06 -9.12
N HIS A 24 3.67 1.23 -8.09
CA HIS A 24 4.38 -0.03 -8.15
C HIS A 24 3.53 -1.11 -8.82
N ASP A 25 4.16 -2.27 -9.11
CA ASP A 25 3.54 -3.36 -9.85
C ASP A 25 2.20 -3.80 -9.24
N TYR A 26 1.25 -4.12 -10.10
CA TYR A 26 -0.07 -4.64 -9.72
C TYR A 26 -0.93 -3.70 -8.86
N ALA A 27 -0.57 -2.44 -8.72
CA ALA A 27 -1.41 -1.49 -8.00
C ALA A 27 -2.67 -1.18 -8.81
N THR A 28 -3.79 -0.99 -8.13
CA THR A 28 -5.08 -0.66 -8.72
C THR A 28 -5.60 0.65 -8.16
N LEU A 29 -5.92 1.58 -9.04
CA LEU A 29 -6.60 2.83 -8.71
C LEU A 29 -8.05 2.74 -9.14
N GLY A 30 -8.96 2.85 -8.17
CA GLY A 30 -10.39 2.94 -8.43
C GLY A 30 -10.75 4.20 -9.21
N GLY A 31 -11.92 4.19 -9.84
CA GLY A 31 -12.37 5.34 -10.63
C GLY A 31 -12.36 6.64 -9.83
N PHE A 32 -11.99 7.74 -10.47
CA PHE A 32 -11.92 9.08 -9.86
C PHE A 32 -10.96 9.17 -8.66
N SER A 33 -10.06 8.22 -8.48
CA SER A 33 -9.00 8.35 -7.48
C SER A 33 -8.03 9.45 -7.90
N GLY A 34 -7.61 10.25 -6.95
CA GLY A 34 -6.59 11.28 -7.16
C GLY A 34 -5.38 11.04 -6.26
N VAL A 35 -4.19 11.21 -6.79
CA VAL A 35 -2.94 10.99 -6.04
C VAL A 35 -2.11 12.26 -6.03
N HIS A 36 -1.82 12.76 -4.84
CA HIS A 36 -1.02 13.96 -4.64
C HIS A 36 0.43 13.72 -5.08
N GLN A 37 1.11 14.80 -5.48
CA GLN A 37 2.49 14.75 -5.97
C GLN A 37 3.43 14.04 -5.00
N PHE A 38 4.40 13.32 -5.55
CA PHE A 38 5.44 12.59 -4.84
C PHE A 38 4.96 11.40 -4.00
N CYS A 39 3.66 11.10 -3.99
CA CYS A 39 3.17 9.90 -3.30
C CYS A 39 3.59 8.62 -4.01
N ARG A 40 3.75 7.57 -3.23
CA ARG A 40 4.09 6.22 -3.71
C ARG A 40 2.94 5.26 -3.39
N LEU A 41 2.54 4.50 -4.39
CA LEU A 41 1.54 3.44 -4.23
C LEU A 41 2.27 2.10 -4.32
N GLY A 42 2.28 1.37 -3.22
CA GLY A 42 3.01 0.12 -3.11
C GLY A 42 2.45 -1.00 -3.99
N GLU A 43 3.25 -2.03 -4.18
CA GLU A 43 2.88 -3.21 -4.96
C GLU A 43 1.53 -3.77 -4.50
N ASN A 44 0.65 -4.09 -5.46
CA ASN A 44 -0.67 -4.68 -5.17
C ASN A 44 -1.54 -3.87 -4.19
N SER A 45 -1.26 -2.60 -4.01
CA SER A 45 -2.17 -1.72 -3.26
C SER A 45 -3.43 -1.47 -4.06
N PHE A 46 -4.50 -1.07 -3.38
CA PHE A 46 -5.80 -0.87 -4.00
C PHE A 46 -6.47 0.37 -3.42
N SER A 47 -6.88 1.29 -4.27
CA SER A 47 -7.75 2.39 -3.85
C SER A 47 -9.16 2.20 -4.37
N ALA A 48 -10.16 2.41 -3.49
CA ALA A 48 -11.56 2.38 -3.87
C ALA A 48 -11.92 3.60 -4.74
N ILE A 49 -13.14 3.61 -5.27
CA ILE A 49 -13.63 4.75 -6.06
C ILE A 49 -13.55 6.07 -5.27
N SER A 50 -13.20 7.14 -5.95
CA SER A 50 -13.13 8.51 -5.38
C SER A 50 -12.20 8.66 -4.18
N THR A 51 -11.14 7.88 -4.12
CA THR A 51 -10.13 7.96 -3.07
C THR A 51 -9.15 9.10 -3.35
N ILE A 52 -8.89 9.94 -2.35
CA ILE A 52 -7.91 11.03 -2.46
C ILE A 52 -6.70 10.69 -1.61
N ILE A 53 -5.59 10.38 -2.26
CA ILE A 53 -4.36 9.88 -1.64
C ILE A 53 -3.37 11.04 -1.49
N VAL A 54 -3.00 11.35 -0.26
CA VAL A 54 -2.06 12.45 0.05
C VAL A 54 -0.79 11.99 0.78
N LYS A 55 -0.73 10.70 1.10
CA LYS A 55 0.44 10.03 1.70
C LYS A 55 0.67 8.70 1.02
N ASP A 56 1.82 8.09 1.26
CA ASP A 56 2.18 6.82 0.64
C ASP A 56 1.25 5.68 1.09
N VAL A 57 0.92 4.80 0.16
CA VAL A 57 0.11 3.62 0.42
C VAL A 57 1.02 2.40 0.44
N PRO A 58 1.18 1.73 1.60
CA PRO A 58 2.04 0.54 1.67
C PRO A 58 1.58 -0.58 0.75
N PRO A 59 2.50 -1.48 0.37
CA PRO A 59 2.15 -2.64 -0.46
C PRO A 59 1.01 -3.47 0.14
N PHE A 60 0.18 -4.01 -0.72
CA PHE A 60 -0.87 -4.97 -0.39
C PHE A 60 -2.06 -4.43 0.40
N PHE A 61 -2.07 -3.15 0.74
CA PHE A 61 -3.14 -2.56 1.55
C PHE A 61 -4.19 -1.89 0.67
N MET A 62 -5.42 -1.87 1.20
CA MET A 62 -6.55 -1.18 0.60
C MET A 62 -6.79 0.13 1.31
N VAL A 63 -7.10 1.17 0.55
CA VAL A 63 -7.42 2.50 1.07
C VAL A 63 -8.71 3.03 0.46
N SER A 64 -9.38 3.92 1.17
CA SER A 64 -10.55 4.63 0.66
C SER A 64 -10.75 5.95 1.39
N GLY A 65 -11.49 6.83 0.77
CA GLY A 65 -11.96 8.08 1.38
C GLY A 65 -11.16 9.32 0.97
N ASN A 66 -11.62 10.45 1.44
CA ASN A 66 -11.00 11.76 1.23
C ASN A 66 -10.75 12.41 2.62
N THR A 67 -9.53 12.46 3.08
CA THR A 67 -8.35 11.81 2.47
C THR A 67 -8.32 10.31 2.79
N ALA A 68 -7.55 9.57 2.01
CA ALA A 68 -7.47 8.12 2.09
C ALA A 68 -7.09 7.61 3.49
N ARG A 69 -7.77 6.58 3.93
CA ARG A 69 -7.47 5.84 5.16
C ARG A 69 -7.28 4.37 4.83
N ALA A 70 -6.44 3.71 5.62
CA ALA A 70 -6.25 2.27 5.50
C ALA A 70 -7.55 1.53 5.89
N ARG A 71 -7.94 0.56 5.06
CA ARG A 71 -9.20 -0.18 5.23
C ARG A 71 -9.03 -1.69 5.35
N GLY A 72 -7.85 -2.19 5.08
CA GLY A 72 -7.55 -3.62 5.15
C GLY A 72 -6.49 -4.04 4.16
N VAL A 73 -6.42 -5.34 3.96
CA VAL A 73 -5.47 -6.00 3.05
C VAL A 73 -6.17 -6.40 1.77
N ASN A 74 -5.51 -6.19 0.64
CA ASN A 74 -6.00 -6.63 -0.67
C ASN A 74 -5.87 -8.15 -0.85
N LYS A 75 -6.64 -8.91 -0.08
CA LYS A 75 -6.59 -10.39 -0.08
C LYS A 75 -6.92 -10.97 -1.45
N VAL A 76 -7.90 -10.40 -2.13
CA VAL A 76 -8.32 -10.85 -3.45
C VAL A 76 -7.17 -10.72 -4.45
N GLY A 77 -6.48 -9.59 -4.46
CA GLY A 77 -5.33 -9.38 -5.32
C GLY A 77 -4.18 -10.34 -5.02
N LEU A 78 -3.90 -10.55 -3.74
CA LEU A 78 -2.86 -11.49 -3.31
C LEU A 78 -3.16 -12.93 -3.74
N ARG A 79 -4.40 -13.37 -3.54
CA ARG A 79 -4.83 -14.72 -3.97
C ARG A 79 -4.77 -14.89 -5.49
N ARG A 80 -5.20 -13.89 -6.24
CA ARG A 80 -5.14 -13.91 -7.71
C ARG A 80 -3.71 -14.03 -8.23
N ARG A 81 -2.75 -13.47 -7.51
CA ARG A 81 -1.34 -13.60 -7.87
C ARG A 81 -0.72 -14.91 -7.39
N GLY A 82 -1.45 -15.75 -6.69
CA GLY A 82 -0.98 -17.04 -6.20
C GLY A 82 -0.11 -16.98 -4.95
N PHE A 83 -0.17 -15.91 -4.17
CA PHE A 83 0.55 -15.87 -2.89
C PHE A 83 -0.01 -16.90 -1.93
N SER A 84 0.88 -17.52 -1.16
CA SER A 84 0.51 -18.54 -0.18
C SER A 84 -0.32 -17.95 0.97
N ASP A 85 -1.09 -18.82 1.64
CA ASP A 85 -1.83 -18.40 2.83
C ASP A 85 -0.89 -17.90 3.93
N ILE A 86 0.30 -18.48 4.05
CA ILE A 86 1.32 -18.04 5.01
C ILE A 86 1.73 -16.58 4.73
N SER A 87 2.00 -16.24 3.47
CA SER A 87 2.36 -14.87 3.08
C SER A 87 1.19 -13.91 3.30
N ILE A 88 -0.03 -14.31 2.98
CA ILE A 88 -1.22 -13.49 3.20
C ILE A 88 -1.40 -13.21 4.70
N GLU A 89 -1.22 -14.21 5.55
CA GLU A 89 -1.28 -14.02 7.01
C GLU A 89 -0.16 -13.09 7.52
N ALA A 90 1.04 -13.18 6.97
CA ALA A 90 2.13 -12.26 7.31
C ALA A 90 1.78 -10.81 6.96
N VAL A 91 1.20 -10.57 5.78
CA VAL A 91 0.73 -9.25 5.36
C VAL A 91 -0.38 -8.73 6.29
N LYS A 92 -1.34 -9.58 6.65
CA LYS A 92 -2.40 -9.23 7.61
C LYS A 92 -1.82 -8.84 8.96
N LYS A 93 -0.81 -9.55 9.43
CA LYS A 93 -0.14 -9.26 10.69
C LYS A 93 0.52 -7.88 10.65
N CYS A 94 1.22 -7.55 9.56
CA CYS A 94 1.80 -6.22 9.36
C CYS A 94 0.72 -5.12 9.40
N TYR A 95 -0.40 -5.34 8.73
CA TYR A 95 -1.53 -4.41 8.75
C TYR A 95 -2.04 -4.17 10.18
N LYS A 96 -2.25 -5.24 10.93
CA LYS A 96 -2.73 -5.15 12.32
C LYS A 96 -1.75 -4.41 13.22
N LEU A 97 -0.45 -4.64 13.04
CA LEU A 97 0.59 -3.94 13.80
C LEU A 97 0.55 -2.43 13.57
N LEU A 98 0.29 -1.99 12.34
CA LEU A 98 0.23 -0.58 11.99
C LEU A 98 -1.06 0.12 12.39
N TYR A 99 -2.21 -0.55 12.27
CA TYR A 99 -3.51 0.11 12.28
C TYR A 99 -4.50 -0.39 13.32
N VAL A 100 -4.31 -1.57 13.85
CA VAL A 100 -5.29 -2.22 14.74
C VAL A 100 -4.77 -2.30 16.17
N LYS A 101 -3.54 -2.71 16.37
CA LYS A 101 -2.96 -2.83 17.70
C LYS A 101 -2.66 -1.45 18.30
N ALA A 102 -2.93 -1.31 19.61
CA ALA A 102 -2.65 -0.07 20.34
C ALA A 102 -1.19 0.01 20.76
N ILE A 103 -0.28 0.01 19.78
CA ILE A 103 1.16 0.17 19.97
C ILE A 103 1.66 1.40 19.22
N GLY A 104 2.77 1.96 19.66
CA GLY A 104 3.39 3.10 18.98
C GLY A 104 3.90 2.72 17.58
N PHE A 105 4.02 3.73 16.72
CA PHE A 105 4.48 3.53 15.34
C PHE A 105 5.89 2.92 15.28
N ASP A 106 6.80 3.39 16.12
CA ASP A 106 8.18 2.87 16.16
C ASP A 106 8.21 1.39 16.59
N GLU A 107 7.36 1.01 17.54
CA GLU A 107 7.23 -0.38 17.96
C GLU A 107 6.65 -1.25 16.85
N ALA A 108 5.66 -0.73 16.13
CA ALA A 108 5.05 -1.43 14.98
C ALA A 108 6.10 -1.67 13.88
N ILE A 109 6.91 -0.67 13.55
CA ILE A 109 7.97 -0.79 12.54
C ILE A 109 8.99 -1.86 12.94
N LYS A 110 9.41 -1.90 14.20
CA LYS A 110 10.33 -2.93 14.69
C LYS A 110 9.75 -4.33 14.56
N ALA A 111 8.47 -4.49 14.88
CA ALA A 111 7.78 -5.78 14.75
C ALA A 111 7.66 -6.21 13.29
N ILE A 112 7.36 -5.29 12.38
CA ILE A 112 7.29 -5.56 10.94
C ILE A 112 8.66 -5.95 10.40
N ALA A 113 9.73 -5.33 10.84
CA ALA A 113 11.09 -5.71 10.45
C ALA A 113 11.40 -7.17 10.80
N LYS A 114 10.94 -7.65 11.97
CA LYS A 114 11.08 -9.05 12.36
C LYS A 114 10.28 -9.99 11.46
N GLU A 115 9.06 -9.62 11.13
CA GLU A 115 8.24 -10.39 10.17
C GLU A 115 8.93 -10.45 8.79
N GLY A 116 9.57 -9.37 8.37
CA GLY A 116 10.30 -9.30 7.10
C GLY A 116 11.54 -10.20 7.06
N GLU A 117 12.06 -10.63 8.20
CA GLU A 117 13.17 -11.59 8.25
C GLU A 117 12.76 -13.00 7.81
N VAL A 118 11.47 -13.32 7.89
CA VAL A 118 10.96 -14.67 7.65
C VAL A 118 9.92 -14.74 6.50
N ASP A 119 9.42 -13.61 6.00
CA ASP A 119 8.46 -13.57 4.92
C ASP A 119 8.79 -12.47 3.92
N ALA A 120 8.84 -12.83 2.62
CA ALA A 120 9.23 -11.92 1.55
C ALA A 120 8.25 -10.74 1.36
N GLN A 121 6.96 -10.95 1.61
CA GLN A 121 5.96 -9.89 1.42
C GLN A 121 5.98 -8.91 2.60
N ALA A 122 6.16 -9.43 3.81
CA ALA A 122 6.39 -8.59 4.99
C ALA A 122 7.67 -7.75 4.83
N TYR A 123 8.71 -8.31 4.23
CA TYR A 123 9.95 -7.58 3.90
C TYR A 123 9.67 -6.39 2.96
N LYS A 124 8.82 -6.57 1.94
CA LYS A 124 8.44 -5.49 1.03
C LYS A 124 7.72 -4.36 1.76
N ILE A 125 6.85 -4.69 2.71
CA ILE A 125 6.16 -3.68 3.54
C ILE A 125 7.19 -2.92 4.39
N ASP A 126 8.08 -3.63 5.05
CA ASP A 126 9.14 -3.05 5.87
C ASP A 126 9.99 -2.06 5.06
N GLN A 127 10.50 -2.48 3.92
CA GLN A 127 11.34 -1.64 3.06
C GLN A 127 10.58 -0.41 2.53
N PHE A 128 9.32 -0.59 2.15
CA PHE A 128 8.51 0.52 1.68
C PHE A 128 8.33 1.60 2.76
N ILE A 129 8.00 1.19 3.98
CA ILE A 129 7.79 2.12 5.09
C ILE A 129 9.10 2.85 5.44
N LYS A 130 10.21 2.14 5.50
CA LYS A 130 11.53 2.71 5.82
C LYS A 130 11.98 3.76 4.81
N THR A 131 11.59 3.64 3.56
CA THR A 131 11.97 4.57 2.48
C THR A 131 10.91 5.62 2.19
N SER A 132 9.81 5.64 2.93
CA SER A 132 8.75 6.64 2.73
C SER A 132 9.20 8.00 3.26
N GLU A 133 9.19 9.00 2.38
CA GLU A 133 9.52 10.39 2.75
C GLU A 133 8.29 11.18 3.15
N ARG A 134 7.12 10.85 2.59
CA ARG A 134 5.87 11.57 2.86
C ARG A 134 5.10 11.01 4.06
N GLY A 135 5.53 9.91 4.62
CA GLY A 135 4.76 9.15 5.58
C GLY A 135 3.71 8.29 4.88
N ILE A 136 3.17 7.34 5.62
CA ILE A 136 2.15 6.42 5.10
C ILE A 136 0.74 6.86 5.51
N VAL A 137 -0.29 6.42 4.77
CA VAL A 137 -1.70 6.61 5.14
C VAL A 137 -1.97 6.01 6.52
N ARG A 138 -2.89 6.63 7.26
CA ARG A 138 -3.24 6.19 8.64
C ARG A 138 -4.61 5.54 8.70
#